data_0aa2eb1aa9fa26f78adef2fa1436dc1e
#
_entry.id   0aa2eb1aa9fa26f78adef2fa1436dc1e
#
_cell.length_a   1.000
_cell.length_b   1.000
_cell.length_c   1.000
_cell.angle_alpha   90.00
_cell.angle_beta   90.00
_cell.angle_gamma   90.00
#
_symmetry.space_group_name_H-M   'P 1'
#
loop_
_entity.id
_entity.type
_entity.pdbx_description
1 polymer ?
#
loop_
_entity_poly.entity_id
_entity_poly.type
_entity_poly.pdbx_seq_one_letter_code
_entity_poly.pdbx_strand_id
1 'polypeptide(L)'
;MKRTIKIGIIQQKCTNDIRHNLSKLHRNIEQVAATGAQLVVLQELHNTSYFCQTEDTDMFDLAEPIPGPSTGFYSELAAGYGIVLVTSLFEKRAPGLYHNTAVVFDKDGSIAGKYRKMHIPDDPAYYEKFYFTPGDLGFEPIQTSLGKLGVQVCWDQWYPEGARLMALKGAEILIYPTAIGWESTDTQEEKIRQLDAWVTVQRGHAVANGLPVIAVNRVGHEPDPSGQTNGIQFWGNSFVAGPQGEILVQASNMDEENMVVELDMTRSENVRRWWPFLRDRRIDKFENLTRRFID
;
A
#
# COMPACT_ATOMS: atom_id res chain seq x y z
N MET A 1 -9.88 28.10 -1.43
CA MET A 1 -10.82 27.30 -0.60
C MET A 1 -10.05 26.16 0.03
N LYS A 2 -10.39 25.78 1.26
CA LYS A 2 -9.81 24.60 1.91
C LYS A 2 -10.32 23.34 1.17
N ARG A 3 -9.40 22.48 0.71
CA ARG A 3 -9.72 21.20 0.09
C ARG A 3 -9.40 20.10 1.09
N THR A 4 -10.41 19.41 1.58
CA THR A 4 -10.27 18.28 2.50
C THR A 4 -10.78 17.00 1.86
N ILE A 5 -10.14 15.87 2.21
CA ILE A 5 -10.55 14.53 1.80
C ILE A 5 -10.64 13.68 3.06
N LYS A 6 -11.73 12.96 3.25
CA LYS A 6 -11.83 11.93 4.31
C LYS A 6 -11.25 10.62 3.79
N ILE A 7 -10.23 10.13 4.50
CA ILE A 7 -9.50 8.90 4.20
C ILE A 7 -9.99 7.81 5.14
N GLY A 8 -10.38 6.67 4.58
CA GLY A 8 -10.63 5.44 5.30
C GLY A 8 -9.46 4.47 5.10
N ILE A 9 -8.96 3.87 6.17
CA ILE A 9 -7.99 2.77 6.12
C ILE A 9 -8.55 1.56 6.85
N ILE A 10 -8.36 0.38 6.26
CA ILE A 10 -8.88 -0.88 6.77
C ILE A 10 -7.71 -1.80 7.06
N GLN A 11 -7.43 -2.01 8.35
CA GLN A 11 -6.45 -2.96 8.85
C GLN A 11 -7.18 -4.20 9.32
N GLN A 12 -6.95 -5.36 8.67
CA GLN A 12 -7.64 -6.59 9.03
C GLN A 12 -6.76 -7.82 9.00
N LYS A 13 -7.17 -8.86 9.73
CA LYS A 13 -6.66 -10.23 9.64
C LYS A 13 -7.22 -10.91 8.40
N CYS A 14 -6.40 -11.72 7.75
CA CYS A 14 -6.83 -12.55 6.65
C CYS A 14 -6.76 -14.03 7.01
N THR A 15 -7.56 -14.83 6.31
CA THR A 15 -7.62 -16.28 6.41
C THR A 15 -7.49 -16.90 5.02
N ASN A 16 -7.38 -18.22 4.93
CA ASN A 16 -7.39 -18.95 3.66
C ASN A 16 -8.78 -18.98 3.00
N ASP A 17 -9.84 -18.61 3.72
CA ASP A 17 -11.20 -18.51 3.17
C ASP A 17 -11.42 -17.16 2.49
N ILE A 18 -11.26 -17.15 1.16
CA ILE A 18 -11.45 -15.95 0.32
C ILE A 18 -12.84 -15.37 0.51
N ARG A 19 -13.90 -16.20 0.58
CA ARG A 19 -15.29 -15.72 0.72
C ARG A 19 -15.47 -15.01 2.05
N HIS A 20 -14.89 -15.56 3.11
CA HIS A 20 -14.90 -14.92 4.43
C HIS A 20 -14.20 -13.56 4.39
N ASN A 21 -13.00 -13.49 3.79
CA ASN A 21 -12.23 -12.25 3.68
C ASN A 21 -12.98 -11.19 2.86
N LEU A 22 -13.53 -11.55 1.70
CA LEU A 22 -14.32 -10.63 0.87
C LEU A 22 -15.57 -10.12 1.59
N SER A 23 -16.31 -11.01 2.28
CA SER A 23 -17.48 -10.61 3.07
C SER A 23 -17.11 -9.66 4.22
N LYS A 24 -15.97 -9.89 4.88
CA LYS A 24 -15.45 -9.00 5.93
C LYS A 24 -15.03 -7.64 5.33
N LEU A 25 -14.29 -7.64 4.21
CA LEU A 25 -13.91 -6.42 3.51
C LEU A 25 -15.13 -5.59 3.09
N HIS A 26 -16.17 -6.22 2.56
CA HIS A 26 -17.40 -5.53 2.21
C HIS A 26 -17.98 -4.77 3.42
N ARG A 27 -18.16 -5.45 4.56
CA ARG A 27 -18.67 -4.81 5.78
C ARG A 27 -17.78 -3.67 6.28
N ASN A 28 -16.46 -3.86 6.23
CA ASN A 28 -15.50 -2.85 6.66
C ASN A 28 -15.53 -1.63 5.72
N ILE A 29 -15.60 -1.83 4.40
CA ILE A 29 -15.74 -0.76 3.42
C ILE A 29 -17.05 0.00 3.63
N GLU A 30 -18.16 -0.71 3.83
CA GLU A 30 -19.47 -0.11 4.15
C GLU A 30 -19.39 0.78 5.40
N GLN A 31 -18.82 0.27 6.49
CA GLN A 31 -18.67 1.04 7.74
C GLN A 31 -17.85 2.31 7.53
N VAL A 32 -16.73 2.21 6.83
CA VAL A 32 -15.84 3.36 6.56
C VAL A 32 -16.53 4.36 5.63
N ALA A 33 -17.19 3.90 4.58
CA ALA A 33 -17.95 4.75 3.66
C ALA A 33 -19.11 5.47 4.36
N ALA A 34 -19.84 4.79 5.27
CA ALA A 34 -20.92 5.38 6.05
C ALA A 34 -20.47 6.55 6.93
N THR A 35 -19.19 6.65 7.31
CA THR A 35 -18.61 7.80 8.02
C THR A 35 -18.27 8.97 7.10
N GLY A 36 -18.47 8.81 5.78
CA GLY A 36 -18.18 9.81 4.76
C GLY A 36 -16.78 9.76 4.21
N ALA A 37 -16.05 8.63 4.33
CA ALA A 37 -14.77 8.43 3.66
C ALA A 37 -14.96 8.52 2.14
N GLN A 38 -14.06 9.23 1.48
CA GLN A 38 -14.06 9.44 0.03
C GLN A 38 -12.98 8.60 -0.66
N LEU A 39 -11.87 8.35 0.04
CA LEU A 39 -10.79 7.44 -0.38
C LEU A 39 -10.69 6.34 0.66
N VAL A 40 -10.77 5.07 0.21
CA VAL A 40 -10.58 3.90 1.07
C VAL A 40 -9.38 3.11 0.58
N VAL A 41 -8.49 2.74 1.49
CA VAL A 41 -7.27 1.99 1.18
C VAL A 41 -7.26 0.67 1.94
N LEU A 42 -7.04 -0.41 1.19
CA LEU A 42 -6.90 -1.77 1.72
C LEU A 42 -5.42 -2.15 1.81
N GLN A 43 -5.13 -3.19 2.59
CA GLN A 43 -3.79 -3.77 2.71
C GLN A 43 -3.37 -4.57 1.46
N GLU A 44 -2.13 -5.01 1.39
CA GLU A 44 -1.58 -5.82 0.31
C GLU A 44 -2.19 -7.23 0.30
N LEU A 45 -2.50 -7.77 -0.91
CA LEU A 45 -2.96 -9.15 -1.17
C LEU A 45 -4.11 -9.59 -0.22
N HIS A 46 -5.03 -8.71 0.05
CA HIS A 46 -6.03 -8.81 1.12
C HIS A 46 -7.12 -9.88 0.91
N ASN A 47 -7.18 -10.52 -0.25
CA ASN A 47 -8.22 -11.52 -0.55
C ASN A 47 -8.00 -12.86 0.17
N THR A 48 -6.78 -13.16 0.58
CA THR A 48 -6.40 -14.43 1.22
C THR A 48 -5.32 -14.20 2.28
N SER A 49 -4.96 -15.24 3.04
CA SER A 49 -3.73 -15.20 3.83
C SER A 49 -2.52 -14.97 2.93
N TYR A 50 -1.43 -14.50 3.53
CA TYR A 50 -0.19 -14.20 2.81
C TYR A 50 0.51 -15.51 2.41
N PHE A 51 0.32 -15.92 1.17
CA PHE A 51 0.79 -17.20 0.63
C PHE A 51 2.29 -17.22 0.30
N CYS A 52 2.94 -16.06 0.23
CA CYS A 52 4.37 -15.98 -0.11
C CYS A 52 5.31 -16.44 1.02
N GLN A 53 4.78 -16.98 2.12
CA GLN A 53 5.59 -17.60 3.16
C GLN A 53 6.30 -18.87 2.68
N THR A 54 5.82 -19.49 1.60
CA THR A 54 6.36 -20.70 1.00
C THR A 54 6.38 -20.58 -0.52
N GLU A 55 7.21 -21.39 -1.18
CA GLU A 55 7.21 -21.57 -2.63
C GLU A 55 6.31 -22.76 -2.98
N ASP A 56 5.07 -22.48 -3.36
CA ASP A 56 4.06 -23.47 -3.69
C ASP A 56 3.38 -23.15 -5.03
N THR A 57 3.53 -24.02 -6.00
CA THR A 57 2.96 -23.84 -7.34
C THR A 57 1.45 -23.83 -7.38
N ASP A 58 0.77 -24.45 -6.42
CA ASP A 58 -0.69 -24.48 -6.36
C ASP A 58 -1.27 -23.09 -6.02
N MET A 59 -0.47 -22.23 -5.38
CA MET A 59 -0.88 -20.85 -5.06
C MET A 59 -1.05 -19.98 -6.31
N PHE A 60 -0.50 -20.35 -7.48
CA PHE A 60 -0.76 -19.62 -8.72
C PHE A 60 -2.23 -19.69 -9.17
N ASP A 61 -3.00 -20.65 -8.66
CA ASP A 61 -4.44 -20.74 -8.92
C ASP A 61 -5.26 -19.64 -8.23
N LEU A 62 -4.66 -18.91 -7.27
CA LEU A 62 -5.24 -17.72 -6.65
C LEU A 62 -5.18 -16.48 -7.56
N ALA A 63 -4.35 -16.50 -8.61
CA ALA A 63 -4.15 -15.36 -9.48
C ALA A 63 -5.31 -15.17 -10.45
N GLU A 64 -5.74 -13.91 -10.61
CA GLU A 64 -6.84 -13.53 -11.49
C GLU A 64 -6.37 -12.57 -12.60
N PRO A 65 -7.01 -12.58 -13.78
CA PRO A 65 -6.79 -11.52 -14.76
C PRO A 65 -7.30 -10.16 -14.22
N ILE A 66 -6.76 -9.07 -14.73
CA ILE A 66 -7.29 -7.73 -14.49
C ILE A 66 -7.72 -7.13 -15.84
N PRO A 67 -9.04 -6.91 -16.09
CA PRO A 67 -10.18 -7.19 -15.18
C PRO A 67 -10.49 -8.68 -14.97
N GLY A 68 -11.06 -9.00 -13.80
CA GLY A 68 -11.44 -10.35 -13.38
C GLY A 68 -12.45 -10.32 -12.23
N PRO A 69 -12.74 -11.47 -11.60
CA PRO A 69 -13.76 -11.57 -10.55
C PRO A 69 -13.57 -10.58 -9.40
N SER A 70 -12.36 -10.49 -8.83
CA SER A 70 -12.08 -9.55 -7.74
C SER A 70 -12.23 -8.10 -8.17
N THR A 71 -11.79 -7.73 -9.39
CA THR A 71 -11.99 -6.37 -9.87
C THR A 71 -13.46 -6.05 -10.10
N GLY A 72 -14.29 -7.01 -10.52
CA GLY A 72 -15.75 -6.85 -10.60
C GLY A 72 -16.35 -6.53 -9.23
N PHE A 73 -16.00 -7.31 -8.21
CA PHE A 73 -16.46 -7.11 -6.84
C PHE A 73 -16.09 -5.73 -6.28
N TYR A 74 -14.83 -5.30 -6.42
CA TYR A 74 -14.39 -3.99 -5.89
C TYR A 74 -14.93 -2.81 -6.71
N SER A 75 -15.13 -2.98 -8.01
CA SER A 75 -15.81 -2.01 -8.88
C SER A 75 -17.24 -1.72 -8.40
N GLU A 76 -18.02 -2.77 -8.10
CA GLU A 76 -19.36 -2.64 -7.56
C GLU A 76 -19.38 -1.93 -6.21
N LEU A 77 -18.44 -2.23 -5.31
CA LEU A 77 -18.33 -1.55 -4.02
C LEU A 77 -17.94 -0.06 -4.17
N ALA A 78 -16.96 0.24 -5.03
CA ALA A 78 -16.55 1.61 -5.29
C ALA A 78 -17.71 2.45 -5.85
N ALA A 79 -18.44 1.94 -6.84
CA ALA A 79 -19.63 2.59 -7.40
C ALA A 79 -20.78 2.69 -6.39
N GLY A 80 -21.07 1.60 -5.68
CA GLY A 80 -22.19 1.53 -4.72
C GLY A 80 -22.06 2.50 -3.57
N TYR A 81 -20.84 2.73 -3.08
CA TYR A 81 -20.55 3.68 -1.98
C TYR A 81 -20.05 5.04 -2.48
N GLY A 82 -19.81 5.22 -3.78
CA GLY A 82 -19.31 6.47 -4.36
C GLY A 82 -17.91 6.86 -3.86
N ILE A 83 -17.02 5.91 -3.64
CA ILE A 83 -15.67 6.06 -3.10
C ILE A 83 -14.59 5.76 -4.12
N VAL A 84 -13.43 6.42 -4.00
CA VAL A 84 -12.19 5.93 -4.62
C VAL A 84 -11.63 4.81 -3.75
N LEU A 85 -11.36 3.65 -4.34
CA LEU A 85 -10.92 2.46 -3.62
C LEU A 85 -9.56 1.98 -4.14
N VAL A 86 -8.60 1.80 -3.23
CA VAL A 86 -7.27 1.25 -3.53
C VAL A 86 -7.18 -0.16 -2.99
N THR A 87 -6.91 -1.12 -3.87
CA THR A 87 -6.80 -2.56 -3.59
C THR A 87 -5.42 -3.08 -3.96
N SER A 88 -5.10 -4.33 -3.60
CA SER A 88 -3.89 -5.05 -4.04
C SER A 88 -4.24 -6.50 -4.31
N LEU A 89 -3.94 -6.97 -5.52
CA LEU A 89 -4.39 -8.24 -6.07
C LEU A 89 -3.24 -9.05 -6.66
N PHE A 90 -3.41 -10.37 -6.70
CA PHE A 90 -2.52 -11.27 -7.43
C PHE A 90 -2.95 -11.31 -8.92
N GLU A 91 -2.24 -10.58 -9.78
CA GLU A 91 -2.56 -10.46 -11.21
C GLU A 91 -1.96 -11.62 -12.02
N LYS A 92 -2.79 -12.35 -12.74
CA LYS A 92 -2.40 -13.24 -13.83
C LYS A 92 -2.43 -12.46 -15.14
N ARG A 93 -1.27 -11.93 -15.57
CA ARG A 93 -1.18 -11.16 -16.81
C ARG A 93 -1.24 -12.03 -18.06
N ALA A 94 -0.55 -13.18 -17.99
CA ALA A 94 -0.48 -14.20 -19.05
C ALA A 94 -0.08 -15.54 -18.42
N PRO A 95 -0.18 -16.66 -19.13
CA PRO A 95 0.39 -17.93 -18.67
C PRO A 95 1.86 -17.78 -18.29
N GLY A 96 2.21 -18.11 -17.04
CA GLY A 96 3.57 -17.98 -16.50
C GLY A 96 4.05 -16.56 -16.19
N LEU A 97 3.18 -15.55 -16.28
CA LEU A 97 3.52 -14.15 -16.00
C LEU A 97 2.53 -13.55 -14.99
N TYR A 98 3.02 -13.25 -13.80
CA TYR A 98 2.22 -12.82 -12.67
C TYR A 98 2.81 -11.58 -11.99
N HIS A 99 1.94 -10.76 -11.38
CA HIS A 99 2.35 -9.57 -10.66
C HIS A 99 1.56 -9.40 -9.36
N ASN A 100 2.18 -8.75 -8.40
CA ASN A 100 1.49 -8.13 -7.27
C ASN A 100 1.05 -6.74 -7.73
N THR A 101 -0.25 -6.50 -7.82
CA THR A 101 -0.81 -5.34 -8.53
C THR A 101 -1.80 -4.59 -7.66
N ALA A 102 -1.50 -3.32 -7.37
CA ALA A 102 -2.51 -2.41 -6.84
C ALA A 102 -3.45 -1.95 -7.97
N VAL A 103 -4.75 -2.01 -7.71
CA VAL A 103 -5.80 -1.53 -8.62
C VAL A 103 -6.56 -0.42 -7.93
N VAL A 104 -6.74 0.70 -8.63
CA VAL A 104 -7.47 1.85 -8.13
C VAL A 104 -8.78 1.98 -8.91
N PHE A 105 -9.88 1.99 -8.17
CA PHE A 105 -11.21 2.25 -8.71
C PHE A 105 -11.62 3.68 -8.40
N ASP A 106 -12.21 4.37 -9.37
CA ASP A 106 -12.82 5.67 -9.12
C ASP A 106 -14.24 5.49 -8.54
N LYS A 107 -14.82 6.55 -8.06
CA LYS A 107 -16.15 6.58 -7.40
C LYS A 107 -17.32 6.10 -8.25
N ASP A 108 -17.15 5.97 -9.55
CA ASP A 108 -18.11 5.40 -10.47
C ASP A 108 -17.89 3.89 -10.72
N GLY A 109 -16.89 3.29 -10.04
CA GLY A 109 -16.49 1.90 -10.19
C GLY A 109 -15.56 1.61 -11.35
N SER A 110 -15.24 2.59 -12.18
CA SER A 110 -14.27 2.39 -13.25
C SER A 110 -12.86 2.15 -12.69
N ILE A 111 -12.07 1.33 -13.38
CA ILE A 111 -10.64 1.18 -13.06
C ILE A 111 -9.93 2.46 -13.51
N ALA A 112 -9.57 3.32 -12.54
CA ALA A 112 -8.81 4.54 -12.81
C ALA A 112 -7.38 4.23 -13.26
N GLY A 113 -6.80 3.15 -12.76
CA GLY A 113 -5.48 2.68 -13.14
C GLY A 113 -4.99 1.54 -12.27
N LYS A 114 -3.77 1.09 -12.55
CA LYS A 114 -3.09 0.06 -11.77
C LYS A 114 -1.60 0.33 -11.67
N TYR A 115 -1.00 -0.19 -10.60
CA TYR A 115 0.44 -0.17 -10.37
C TYR A 115 0.90 -1.59 -10.06
N ARG A 116 1.93 -2.08 -10.75
CA ARG A 116 2.58 -3.36 -10.49
C ARG A 116 3.80 -3.14 -9.59
N LYS A 117 3.87 -3.84 -8.47
CA LYS A 117 4.96 -3.75 -7.49
C LYS A 117 6.32 -3.84 -8.18
N MET A 118 7.15 -2.82 -8.03
CA MET A 118 8.44 -2.71 -8.72
C MET A 118 9.54 -3.47 -7.98
N HIS A 119 9.58 -3.35 -6.66
CA HIS A 119 10.57 -4.02 -5.83
C HIS A 119 9.95 -5.26 -5.19
N ILE A 120 10.46 -6.43 -5.57
CA ILE A 120 9.97 -7.72 -5.10
C ILE A 120 10.95 -8.26 -4.06
N PRO A 121 10.51 -8.48 -2.79
CA PRO A 121 11.36 -9.06 -1.75
C PRO A 121 11.62 -10.55 -2.01
N ASP A 122 12.67 -11.06 -1.36
CA ASP A 122 13.08 -12.46 -1.40
C ASP A 122 13.79 -12.82 -0.08
N ASP A 123 13.13 -12.51 1.00
CA ASP A 123 13.61 -12.78 2.34
C ASP A 123 12.93 -14.03 2.93
N PRO A 124 13.44 -14.64 3.99
CA PRO A 124 12.77 -15.74 4.67
C PRO A 124 11.31 -15.41 5.00
N ALA A 125 10.39 -16.31 4.65
CA ALA A 125 8.94 -16.14 4.74
C ALA A 125 8.33 -15.02 3.84
N TYR A 126 9.13 -14.41 2.97
CA TYR A 126 8.68 -13.42 1.96
C TYR A 126 9.21 -13.78 0.56
N TYR A 127 8.95 -15.00 0.12
CA TYR A 127 9.42 -15.55 -1.17
C TYR A 127 8.61 -15.03 -2.35
N GLU A 128 8.47 -13.70 -2.42
CA GLU A 128 7.65 -13.06 -3.46
C GLU A 128 8.24 -13.21 -4.87
N LYS A 129 9.56 -13.34 -5.00
CA LYS A 129 10.20 -13.54 -6.31
C LYS A 129 9.83 -14.86 -6.98
N PHE A 130 9.41 -15.86 -6.22
CA PHE A 130 8.87 -17.10 -6.76
C PHE A 130 7.57 -16.85 -7.54
N TYR A 131 6.74 -15.92 -7.04
CA TYR A 131 5.40 -15.65 -7.56
C TYR A 131 5.36 -14.49 -8.56
N PHE A 132 6.10 -13.41 -8.31
CA PHE A 132 5.87 -12.14 -8.99
C PHE A 132 7.04 -11.69 -9.85
N THR A 133 6.70 -11.29 -11.06
CA THR A 133 7.60 -10.53 -11.93
C THR A 133 7.60 -9.07 -11.47
N PRO A 134 8.76 -8.40 -11.42
CA PRO A 134 8.83 -6.96 -11.16
C PRO A 134 7.91 -6.15 -12.06
N GLY A 135 7.39 -5.04 -11.54
CA GLY A 135 6.47 -4.17 -12.27
C GLY A 135 7.10 -3.55 -13.51
N ASP A 136 6.30 -3.35 -14.53
CA ASP A 136 6.70 -2.83 -15.84
C ASP A 136 5.89 -1.59 -16.28
N LEU A 137 5.09 -1.02 -15.38
CA LEU A 137 4.29 0.18 -15.64
C LEU A 137 4.99 1.48 -15.23
N GLY A 138 6.15 1.37 -14.57
CA GLY A 138 6.88 2.52 -14.04
C GLY A 138 6.23 3.12 -12.79
N PHE A 139 6.80 4.22 -12.32
CA PHE A 139 6.28 5.00 -11.19
C PHE A 139 5.36 6.10 -11.74
N GLU A 140 4.10 5.74 -12.07
CA GLU A 140 3.11 6.64 -12.67
C GLU A 140 1.96 6.86 -11.68
N PRO A 141 1.72 8.12 -11.23
CA PRO A 141 0.56 8.44 -10.41
C PRO A 141 -0.74 8.21 -11.16
N ILE A 142 -1.73 7.66 -10.47
CA ILE A 142 -3.04 7.33 -11.03
C ILE A 142 -3.99 8.51 -10.83
N GLN A 143 -4.57 9.02 -11.93
CA GLN A 143 -5.55 10.09 -11.89
C GLN A 143 -6.90 9.55 -11.44
N THR A 144 -7.50 10.19 -10.45
CA THR A 144 -8.84 9.89 -9.93
C THR A 144 -9.66 11.17 -9.79
N SER A 145 -10.94 11.02 -9.46
CA SER A 145 -11.83 12.16 -9.12
C SER A 145 -11.36 12.94 -7.87
N LEU A 146 -10.50 12.35 -7.03
CA LEU A 146 -9.93 13.00 -5.83
C LEU A 146 -8.55 13.63 -6.08
N GLY A 147 -7.96 13.47 -7.28
CA GLY A 147 -6.64 13.93 -7.64
C GLY A 147 -5.70 12.79 -8.01
N LYS A 148 -4.41 13.06 -8.12
CA LYS A 148 -3.39 12.08 -8.50
C LYS A 148 -2.88 11.31 -7.29
N LEU A 149 -3.04 9.98 -7.31
CA LEU A 149 -2.59 9.07 -6.27
C LEU A 149 -1.27 8.40 -6.69
N GLY A 150 -0.22 8.56 -5.90
CA GLY A 150 1.05 7.86 -6.06
C GLY A 150 1.01 6.52 -5.34
N VAL A 151 0.44 5.50 -5.97
CA VAL A 151 0.28 4.18 -5.38
C VAL A 151 1.51 3.33 -5.65
N GLN A 152 2.08 2.77 -4.61
CA GLN A 152 3.18 1.80 -4.61
C GLN A 152 2.82 0.67 -3.65
N VAL A 153 3.55 -0.46 -3.66
CA VAL A 153 3.17 -1.62 -2.84
C VAL A 153 4.32 -2.07 -1.96
N CYS A 154 4.08 -2.15 -0.67
CA CYS A 154 4.88 -2.80 0.37
C CYS A 154 6.39 -2.51 0.26
N TRP A 155 7.20 -3.42 -0.29
CA TRP A 155 8.66 -3.30 -0.38
C TRP A 155 9.13 -2.01 -1.06
N ASP A 156 8.32 -1.44 -1.98
CA ASP A 156 8.58 -0.13 -2.59
C ASP A 156 8.73 0.99 -1.56
N GLN A 157 8.12 0.85 -0.38
CA GLN A 157 8.14 1.86 0.69
C GLN A 157 9.55 2.14 1.26
N TRP A 158 10.50 1.21 1.07
CA TRP A 158 11.87 1.37 1.54
C TRP A 158 12.74 2.24 0.62
N TYR A 159 12.28 2.47 -0.62
CA TYR A 159 13.04 3.14 -1.68
C TYR A 159 12.55 4.57 -1.90
N PRO A 160 13.31 5.59 -1.45
CA PRO A 160 12.90 6.98 -1.59
C PRO A 160 12.79 7.46 -3.04
N GLU A 161 13.44 6.78 -3.99
CA GLU A 161 13.40 7.09 -5.41
C GLU A 161 11.98 6.95 -5.96
N GLY A 162 11.25 5.89 -5.60
CA GLY A 162 9.87 5.67 -6.04
C GLY A 162 8.94 6.80 -5.57
N ALA A 163 8.99 7.13 -4.27
CA ALA A 163 8.23 8.23 -3.70
C ALA A 163 8.54 9.58 -4.38
N ARG A 164 9.84 9.82 -4.67
CA ARG A 164 10.28 11.02 -5.37
C ARG A 164 9.78 11.08 -6.80
N LEU A 165 9.85 9.98 -7.55
CA LEU A 165 9.35 9.92 -8.93
C LEU A 165 7.85 10.16 -9.00
N MET A 166 7.06 9.56 -8.09
CA MET A 166 5.64 9.83 -7.98
C MET A 166 5.36 11.32 -7.70
N ALA A 167 6.09 11.92 -6.76
CA ALA A 167 5.95 13.34 -6.43
C ALA A 167 6.30 14.26 -7.59
N LEU A 168 7.36 13.95 -8.36
CA LEU A 168 7.79 14.72 -9.54
C LEU A 168 6.78 14.66 -10.67
N LYS A 169 6.00 13.57 -10.77
CA LYS A 169 4.91 13.41 -11.75
C LYS A 169 3.58 13.96 -11.25
N GLY A 170 3.58 14.62 -10.10
CA GLY A 170 2.43 15.34 -9.57
C GLY A 170 1.50 14.53 -8.69
N ALA A 171 1.96 13.43 -8.09
CA ALA A 171 1.21 12.78 -7.03
C ALA A 171 0.88 13.77 -5.91
N GLU A 172 -0.34 13.68 -5.40
CA GLU A 172 -0.84 14.51 -4.31
C GLU A 172 -0.86 13.76 -2.96
N ILE A 173 -0.94 12.44 -3.02
CA ILE A 173 -0.91 11.52 -1.87
C ILE A 173 -0.04 10.32 -2.28
N LEU A 174 0.82 9.85 -1.36
CA LEU A 174 1.54 8.58 -1.52
C LEU A 174 0.80 7.49 -0.75
N ILE A 175 0.64 6.31 -1.34
CA ILE A 175 -0.17 5.21 -0.77
C ILE A 175 0.61 3.90 -0.89
N TYR A 176 0.64 3.13 0.22
CA TYR A 176 1.35 1.86 0.33
C TYR A 176 0.46 0.77 0.95
N PRO A 177 -0.30 0.00 0.15
CA PRO A 177 -0.79 -1.32 0.58
C PRO A 177 0.39 -2.19 0.99
N THR A 178 0.33 -2.81 2.17
CA THR A 178 1.49 -3.46 2.79
C THR A 178 1.11 -4.80 3.43
N ALA A 179 2.08 -5.73 3.45
CA ALA A 179 2.06 -6.97 4.21
C ALA A 179 3.46 -7.18 4.82
N ILE A 180 3.68 -6.66 6.02
CA ILE A 180 4.96 -6.76 6.72
C ILE A 180 4.73 -7.07 8.21
N GLY A 181 5.60 -7.90 8.76
CA GLY A 181 5.51 -8.36 10.15
C GLY A 181 6.87 -8.80 10.68
N TRP A 182 6.85 -9.32 11.89
CA TRP A 182 8.02 -9.85 12.58
C TRP A 182 8.15 -11.34 12.37
N GLU A 183 9.38 -11.81 12.30
CA GLU A 183 9.67 -13.22 12.45
C GLU A 183 9.55 -13.65 13.93
N SER A 184 9.20 -14.91 14.15
CA SER A 184 9.07 -15.45 15.50
C SER A 184 10.38 -15.45 16.29
N THR A 185 11.52 -15.46 15.61
CA THR A 185 12.87 -15.48 16.17
C THR A 185 13.40 -14.10 16.54
N ASP A 186 12.75 -13.02 16.09
CA ASP A 186 13.16 -11.66 16.41
C ASP A 186 13.08 -11.35 17.90
N THR A 187 14.14 -10.72 18.43
CA THR A 187 14.12 -10.22 19.81
C THR A 187 13.15 -9.04 19.92
N GLN A 188 12.67 -8.76 21.12
CA GLN A 188 11.77 -7.62 21.34
C GLN A 188 12.43 -6.29 20.96
N GLU A 189 13.73 -6.14 21.17
CA GLU A 189 14.49 -4.95 20.78
C GLU A 189 14.52 -4.80 19.26
N GLU A 190 14.75 -5.88 18.53
CA GLU A 190 14.77 -5.87 17.06
C GLU A 190 13.39 -5.57 16.49
N LYS A 191 12.33 -6.14 17.04
CA LYS A 191 10.95 -5.84 16.67
C LYS A 191 10.62 -4.35 16.77
N ILE A 192 11.07 -3.69 17.82
CA ILE A 192 10.90 -2.24 18.01
C ILE A 192 11.67 -1.47 16.92
N ARG A 193 12.92 -1.84 16.63
CA ARG A 193 13.75 -1.18 15.62
C ARG A 193 13.16 -1.30 14.23
N GLN A 194 12.70 -2.49 13.85
CA GLN A 194 12.09 -2.76 12.54
C GLN A 194 10.83 -1.91 12.33
N LEU A 195 9.94 -1.89 13.31
CA LEU A 195 8.72 -1.09 13.24
C LEU A 195 9.02 0.41 13.17
N ASP A 196 9.94 0.90 14.00
CA ASP A 196 10.34 2.30 14.00
C ASP A 196 10.98 2.71 12.65
N ALA A 197 11.83 1.86 12.10
CA ALA A 197 12.42 2.08 10.77
C ALA A 197 11.34 2.18 9.68
N TRP A 198 10.35 1.27 9.71
CA TRP A 198 9.23 1.25 8.76
C TRP A 198 8.37 2.51 8.82
N VAL A 199 8.02 2.98 10.00
CA VAL A 199 7.27 4.24 10.18
C VAL A 199 8.12 5.44 9.78
N THR A 200 9.39 5.45 10.18
CA THR A 200 10.32 6.56 9.94
C THR A 200 10.59 6.78 8.46
N VAL A 201 10.87 5.73 7.67
CA VAL A 201 11.17 5.89 6.24
C VAL A 201 9.99 6.51 5.48
N GLN A 202 8.76 6.07 5.78
CA GLN A 202 7.55 6.57 5.13
C GLN A 202 7.21 8.01 5.56
N ARG A 203 7.40 8.35 6.84
CA ARG A 203 7.34 9.74 7.31
C ARG A 203 8.40 10.60 6.63
N GLY A 204 9.59 10.04 6.39
CA GLY A 204 10.65 10.67 5.60
C GLY A 204 10.19 11.00 4.17
N HIS A 205 9.45 10.09 3.52
CA HIS A 205 8.87 10.37 2.19
C HIS A 205 7.86 11.52 2.25
N ALA A 206 7.01 11.56 3.29
CA ALA A 206 6.07 12.66 3.48
C ALA A 206 6.79 14.00 3.58
N VAL A 207 7.78 14.11 4.46
CA VAL A 207 8.58 15.33 4.67
C VAL A 207 9.34 15.73 3.41
N ALA A 208 10.10 14.80 2.83
CA ALA A 208 10.96 15.07 1.68
C ALA A 208 10.21 15.53 0.43
N ASN A 209 8.94 15.15 0.29
CA ASN A 209 8.10 15.48 -0.85
C ASN A 209 7.00 16.52 -0.52
N GLY A 210 6.79 16.85 0.75
CA GLY A 210 5.70 17.72 1.20
C GLY A 210 4.32 17.16 0.84
N LEU A 211 4.15 15.83 0.97
CA LEU A 211 2.94 15.09 0.63
C LEU A 211 2.47 14.23 1.78
N PRO A 212 1.14 14.00 1.92
CA PRO A 212 0.64 12.98 2.83
C PRO A 212 1.05 11.57 2.39
N VAL A 213 1.19 10.69 3.38
CA VAL A 213 1.46 9.26 3.18
C VAL A 213 0.39 8.44 3.88
N ILE A 214 -0.12 7.42 3.19
CA ILE A 214 -1.06 6.42 3.72
C ILE A 214 -0.38 5.05 3.60
N ALA A 215 -0.18 4.38 4.73
CA ALA A 215 0.32 3.01 4.78
C ALA A 215 -0.72 2.12 5.44
N VAL A 216 -1.13 1.06 4.76
CA VAL A 216 -2.13 0.12 5.27
C VAL A 216 -1.55 -1.28 5.28
N ASN A 217 -1.36 -1.83 6.48
CA ASN A 217 -0.71 -3.10 6.71
C ASN A 217 -1.70 -4.17 7.18
N ARG A 218 -1.31 -5.42 7.03
CA ARG A 218 -1.95 -6.57 7.68
C ARG A 218 -1.73 -6.53 9.18
N VAL A 219 -2.58 -7.25 9.91
CA VAL A 219 -2.46 -7.45 11.36
C VAL A 219 -2.75 -8.90 11.74
N GLY A 220 -2.16 -9.34 12.83
CA GLY A 220 -2.37 -10.67 13.40
C GLY A 220 -1.38 -11.72 12.88
N HIS A 221 -1.48 -12.91 13.46
CA HIS A 221 -0.60 -14.03 13.12
C HIS A 221 -1.19 -14.84 11.95
N GLU A 222 -0.39 -15.08 10.95
CA GLU A 222 -0.69 -16.00 9.86
C GLU A 222 0.32 -17.16 9.89
N PRO A 223 -0.13 -18.42 10.12
CA PRO A 223 0.76 -19.56 10.20
C PRO A 223 1.41 -19.86 8.85
N ASP A 224 2.61 -20.39 8.88
CA ASP A 224 3.29 -20.92 7.70
C ASP A 224 2.60 -22.22 7.23
N PRO A 225 2.05 -22.28 6.00
CA PRO A 225 1.37 -23.46 5.50
C PRO A 225 2.26 -24.71 5.43
N SER A 226 3.57 -24.55 5.23
CA SER A 226 4.53 -25.65 5.18
C SER A 226 4.90 -26.21 6.55
N GLY A 227 4.66 -25.44 7.61
CA GLY A 227 5.07 -25.78 8.98
C GLY A 227 6.59 -25.73 9.22
N GLN A 228 7.36 -25.15 8.28
CA GLN A 228 8.82 -25.00 8.45
C GLN A 228 9.18 -23.87 9.40
N THR A 229 8.31 -22.86 9.50
CA THR A 229 8.44 -21.74 10.40
C THR A 229 7.19 -21.61 11.29
N ASN A 230 7.23 -20.71 12.28
CA ASN A 230 6.05 -20.39 13.08
C ASN A 230 5.08 -19.41 12.38
N GLY A 231 5.35 -19.02 11.12
CA GLY A 231 4.56 -18.03 10.43
C GLY A 231 4.98 -16.60 10.74
N ILE A 232 4.22 -15.65 10.21
CA ILE A 232 4.47 -14.21 10.35
C ILE A 232 3.49 -13.60 11.34
N GLN A 233 4.01 -12.81 12.29
CA GLN A 233 3.21 -11.89 13.08
C GLN A 233 3.17 -10.53 12.38
N PHE A 234 2.13 -10.29 11.56
CA PHE A 234 1.92 -8.98 10.93
C PHE A 234 1.67 -7.94 12.00
N TRP A 235 2.42 -6.83 11.93
CA TRP A 235 2.49 -5.88 13.04
C TRP A 235 1.49 -4.73 12.97
N GLY A 236 0.53 -4.75 12.05
CA GLY A 236 -0.47 -3.69 11.95
C GLY A 236 0.16 -2.32 11.80
N ASN A 237 -0.15 -1.41 12.73
CA ASN A 237 0.35 -0.04 12.74
C ASN A 237 0.06 0.75 11.47
N SER A 238 -1.01 0.41 10.75
CA SER A 238 -1.46 1.20 9.60
C SER A 238 -1.62 2.65 9.99
N PHE A 239 -1.19 3.59 9.14
CA PHE A 239 -1.22 4.99 9.53
C PHE A 239 -1.47 5.93 8.34
N VAL A 240 -1.86 7.17 8.69
CA VAL A 240 -1.86 8.32 7.79
C VAL A 240 -0.95 9.38 8.38
N ALA A 241 0.02 9.82 7.58
CA ALA A 241 0.90 10.94 7.94
C ALA A 241 0.60 12.16 7.07
N GLY A 242 0.64 13.34 7.66
CA GLY A 242 0.56 14.61 6.96
C GLY A 242 1.87 15.00 6.26
N PRO A 243 1.87 16.13 5.52
CA PRO A 243 2.99 16.51 4.63
C PRO A 243 4.29 16.92 5.35
N GLN A 244 4.27 17.03 6.67
CA GLN A 244 5.46 17.25 7.50
C GLN A 244 5.82 16.01 8.33
N GLY A 245 5.25 14.84 7.97
CA GLY A 245 5.50 13.57 8.64
C GLY A 245 4.78 13.41 9.98
N GLU A 246 3.88 14.34 10.33
CA GLU A 246 3.03 14.23 11.50
C GLU A 246 2.05 13.05 11.35
N ILE A 247 1.97 12.18 12.35
CA ILE A 247 0.97 11.10 12.38
C ILE A 247 -0.40 11.69 12.68
N LEU A 248 -1.33 11.55 11.75
CA LEU A 248 -2.72 11.99 11.90
C LEU A 248 -3.58 10.93 12.57
N VAL A 249 -3.36 9.67 12.21
CA VAL A 249 -3.97 8.50 12.83
C VAL A 249 -3.05 7.30 12.65
N GLN A 250 -3.03 6.40 13.64
CA GLN A 250 -2.27 5.15 13.60
C GLN A 250 -3.04 4.04 14.32
N ALA A 251 -3.15 2.88 13.69
CA ALA A 251 -3.75 1.68 14.26
C ALA A 251 -2.83 1.00 15.28
N SER A 252 -3.40 0.13 16.09
CA SER A 252 -2.65 -0.76 16.97
C SER A 252 -1.87 -1.83 16.19
N ASN A 253 -0.98 -2.53 16.91
CA ASN A 253 -0.24 -3.67 16.37
C ASN A 253 -0.95 -5.02 16.58
N MET A 254 -2.14 -5.04 17.18
CA MET A 254 -2.80 -6.28 17.60
C MET A 254 -4.21 -6.44 17.02
N ASP A 255 -4.91 -5.34 16.79
CA ASP A 255 -6.34 -5.36 16.53
C ASP A 255 -6.68 -5.07 15.06
N GLU A 256 -7.82 -5.59 14.63
CA GLU A 256 -8.46 -5.17 13.38
C GLU A 256 -9.10 -3.80 13.60
N GLU A 257 -8.79 -2.85 12.74
CA GLU A 257 -9.28 -1.48 12.91
C GLU A 257 -9.71 -0.86 11.58
N ASN A 258 -10.88 -0.22 11.61
CA ASN A 258 -11.38 0.64 10.56
C ASN A 258 -11.23 2.09 11.03
N MET A 259 -10.34 2.84 10.43
CA MET A 259 -10.07 4.23 10.84
C MET A 259 -10.46 5.22 9.75
N VAL A 260 -10.97 6.37 10.16
CA VAL A 260 -11.28 7.47 9.26
C VAL A 260 -10.65 8.75 9.78
N VAL A 261 -9.96 9.48 8.90
CA VAL A 261 -9.29 10.74 9.22
C VAL A 261 -9.51 11.77 8.12
N GLU A 262 -9.66 13.02 8.49
CA GLU A 262 -9.73 14.14 7.54
C GLU A 262 -8.33 14.63 7.19
N LEU A 263 -8.05 14.70 5.88
CA LEU A 263 -6.79 15.15 5.32
C LEU A 263 -6.97 16.52 4.65
N ASP A 264 -6.26 17.54 5.14
CA ASP A 264 -6.25 18.88 4.56
C ASP A 264 -5.23 18.94 3.41
N MET A 265 -5.70 18.82 2.18
CA MET A 265 -4.86 18.89 0.97
C MET A 265 -4.26 20.27 0.74
N THR A 266 -4.89 21.34 1.26
CA THR A 266 -4.36 22.71 1.18
C THR A 266 -3.07 22.86 1.98
N ARG A 267 -2.90 22.05 3.04
CA ARG A 267 -1.69 22.05 3.87
C ARG A 267 -0.45 21.63 3.07
N SER A 268 -0.58 20.64 2.18
CA SER A 268 0.56 20.21 1.33
C SER A 268 1.08 21.34 0.45
N GLU A 269 0.19 22.11 -0.18
CA GLU A 269 0.57 23.26 -0.97
C GLU A 269 1.25 24.34 -0.10
N ASN A 270 0.71 24.62 1.09
CA ASN A 270 1.30 25.60 2.00
C ASN A 270 2.70 25.17 2.47
N VAL A 271 2.87 23.90 2.86
CA VAL A 271 4.18 23.37 3.29
C VAL A 271 5.20 23.49 2.16
N ARG A 272 4.83 23.16 0.92
CA ARG A 272 5.71 23.27 -0.25
C ARG A 272 6.09 24.72 -0.59
N ARG A 273 5.24 25.68 -0.25
CA ARG A 273 5.57 27.11 -0.39
C ARG A 273 6.53 27.59 0.69
N TRP A 274 6.34 27.16 1.93
CA TRP A 274 7.20 27.54 3.06
C TRP A 274 8.56 26.85 2.98
N TRP A 275 8.57 25.55 2.63
CA TRP A 275 9.77 24.73 2.46
C TRP A 275 9.80 24.12 1.06
N PRO A 276 10.33 24.86 0.09
CA PRO A 276 10.25 24.49 -1.32
C PRO A 276 11.33 23.47 -1.71
N PHE A 277 11.35 22.31 -1.08
CA PHE A 277 12.35 21.26 -1.29
C PHE A 277 12.44 20.81 -2.77
N LEU A 278 11.32 20.77 -3.50
CA LEU A 278 11.33 20.40 -4.93
C LEU A 278 12.03 21.45 -5.81
N ARG A 279 11.87 22.76 -5.49
CA ARG A 279 12.52 23.86 -6.20
C ARG A 279 14.04 23.84 -5.96
N ASP A 280 14.45 23.55 -4.72
CA ASP A 280 15.84 23.72 -4.27
C ASP A 280 16.71 22.47 -4.53
N ARG A 281 16.14 21.46 -5.22
CA ARG A 281 16.89 20.25 -5.63
C ARG A 281 18.03 20.60 -6.58
N ARG A 282 19.23 20.09 -6.29
CA ARG A 282 20.42 20.21 -7.13
C ARG A 282 20.42 19.13 -8.20
N ILE A 283 19.47 19.23 -9.16
CA ILE A 283 19.29 18.24 -10.23
C ILE A 283 20.54 18.04 -11.10
N ASP A 284 21.40 19.06 -11.14
CA ASP A 284 22.71 19.06 -11.79
C ASP A 284 23.73 18.12 -11.12
N LYS A 285 23.43 17.55 -9.95
CA LYS A 285 24.32 16.69 -9.17
C LYS A 285 23.78 15.27 -8.92
N PHE A 286 22.61 14.92 -9.47
CA PHE A 286 21.93 13.65 -9.18
C PHE A 286 22.09 12.58 -10.27
N GLU A 287 22.99 12.77 -11.25
CA GLU A 287 23.21 11.83 -12.36
C GLU A 287 23.58 10.41 -11.92
N ASN A 288 24.28 10.31 -10.78
CA ASN A 288 24.76 9.02 -10.25
C ASN A 288 23.70 8.23 -9.47
N LEU A 289 22.49 8.76 -9.23
CA LEU A 289 21.42 8.02 -8.57
C LEU A 289 20.95 6.79 -9.35
N THR A 290 21.26 6.70 -10.64
CA THR A 290 20.95 5.53 -11.47
C THR A 290 22.01 4.43 -11.40
N ARG A 291 23.10 4.67 -10.67
CA ARG A 291 24.17 3.67 -10.45
C ARG A 291 23.90 2.92 -9.15
N ARG A 292 24.19 1.61 -9.17
CA ARG A 292 24.08 0.78 -7.98
C ARG A 292 25.18 1.09 -6.93
N PHE A 293 26.34 1.49 -7.39
CA PHE A 293 27.50 1.89 -6.60
C PHE A 293 28.31 2.92 -7.39
N ILE A 294 29.03 3.80 -6.71
CA ILE A 294 29.91 4.83 -7.29
C ILE A 294 31.33 4.50 -6.86
N ASP A 295 32.20 4.18 -7.84
CA ASP A 295 33.64 3.93 -7.62
C ASP A 295 34.41 5.23 -7.51
#